data_2382831bea468d85ee32317e03fa0e59
#
_entry.id   2382831bea468d85ee32317e03fa0e59
#
_cell.length_a   1.000
_cell.length_b   1.000
_cell.length_c   1.000
_cell.angle_alpha   90.00
_cell.angle_beta   90.00
_cell.angle_gamma   90.00
#
_symmetry.space_group_name_H-M   'P 1'
#
loop_
_entity.id
_entity.type
_entity.pdbx_description
1 polymer ?
#
loop_
_entity_poly.entity_id
_entity_poly.type
_entity_poly.pdbx_seq_one_letter_code
_entity_poly.pdbx_strand_id
1 'polypeptide(L)'
;MVDFDPRFTEVIYLDIECYVPPNLRQQTRSSMKYNPTKADNFILGGVFRREFPLQGRIEASRHIWNWTKADEKITLQQIYDYFNESWKLLEEKSDKNPDLILVGTGISRHDVPALYIRSVMHHIDGEDALYETYLKSKIVDLSDVGIPLFKNEPRIFPLYPKTTNALTARLGLQRQGPKESGKSVWDLYEQRQFDAIKDRTASEIEDIVKIAHRIISMIVTGKFQWLV
;
A
#
# COMPACT_ATOMS: atom_id res chain seq x y z
N MET A 1 6.69 -6.15 -25.01
CA MET A 1 5.33 -6.42 -24.49
C MET A 1 5.53 -7.19 -23.19
N VAL A 2 5.06 -6.71 -22.08
CA VAL A 2 5.17 -7.43 -20.80
C VAL A 2 4.15 -8.57 -20.87
N ASP A 3 4.63 -9.80 -20.89
CA ASP A 3 3.79 -11.00 -20.94
C ASP A 3 3.24 -11.21 -19.53
N PHE A 4 1.97 -10.85 -19.31
CA PHE A 4 1.27 -11.05 -18.06
C PHE A 4 0.61 -12.43 -18.06
N ASP A 5 1.06 -13.31 -17.19
CA ASP A 5 0.45 -14.64 -17.02
C ASP A 5 -0.26 -14.72 -15.65
N PRO A 6 -1.59 -14.69 -15.62
CA PRO A 6 -2.34 -14.72 -14.36
C PRO A 6 -2.12 -16.00 -13.54
N ARG A 7 -1.58 -17.06 -14.15
CA ARG A 7 -1.25 -18.31 -13.44
C ARG A 7 -0.07 -18.13 -12.47
N PHE A 8 0.81 -17.18 -12.80
CA PHE A 8 2.04 -16.88 -12.08
C PHE A 8 2.03 -15.46 -11.51
N THR A 9 0.83 -14.97 -11.19
CA THR A 9 0.62 -13.65 -10.64
C THR A 9 -0.04 -13.75 -9.28
N GLU A 10 0.48 -13.01 -8.32
CA GLU A 10 -0.12 -12.74 -7.03
C GLU A 10 -0.24 -11.23 -6.85
N VAL A 11 -1.32 -10.78 -6.23
CA VAL A 11 -1.54 -9.38 -5.89
C VAL A 11 -1.50 -9.23 -4.38
N ILE A 12 -0.72 -8.28 -3.88
CA ILE A 12 -0.75 -7.84 -2.49
C ILE A 12 -1.33 -6.44 -2.44
N TYR A 13 -2.50 -6.30 -1.82
CA TYR A 13 -3.02 -5.01 -1.39
C TYR A 13 -2.35 -4.63 -0.08
N LEU A 14 -1.86 -3.39 0.03
CA LEU A 14 -1.16 -2.93 1.23
C LEU A 14 -1.49 -1.48 1.58
N ASP A 15 -1.48 -1.22 2.86
CA ASP A 15 -1.49 0.10 3.47
C ASP A 15 -0.69 0.03 4.77
N ILE A 16 0.32 0.89 4.92
CA ILE A 16 1.14 0.97 6.12
C ILE A 16 0.95 2.28 6.84
N GLU A 17 1.06 2.22 8.15
CA GLU A 17 1.01 3.39 9.00
C GLU A 17 2.39 3.69 9.59
N CYS A 18 2.72 4.97 9.61
CA CYS A 18 4.00 5.47 10.09
C CYS A 18 3.79 6.47 11.20
N TYR A 19 4.73 6.55 12.15
CA TYR A 19 4.72 7.52 13.21
C TYR A 19 5.71 8.66 12.96
N VAL A 20 5.29 9.87 13.27
CA VAL A 20 6.12 11.08 13.28
C VAL A 20 5.97 11.76 14.64
N PRO A 21 7.06 11.96 15.40
CA PRO A 21 6.98 12.60 16.71
C PRO A 21 6.57 14.08 16.61
N PRO A 22 5.93 14.64 17.66
CA PRO A 22 5.31 15.98 17.63
C PRO A 22 6.25 17.09 17.18
N ASN A 23 7.53 17.05 17.64
CA ASN A 23 8.54 18.05 17.29
C ASN A 23 8.89 18.07 15.77
N LEU A 24 8.62 17.00 15.03
CA LEU A 24 8.88 16.91 13.60
C LEU A 24 7.62 17.21 12.74
N ARG A 25 6.43 17.25 13.34
CA ARG A 25 5.15 17.48 12.62
C ARG A 25 5.00 18.90 12.07
N GLN A 26 5.72 19.87 12.63
CA GLN A 26 5.60 21.29 12.26
C GLN A 26 6.51 21.71 11.09
N GLN A 27 7.26 20.80 10.48
CA GLN A 27 8.11 21.14 9.35
C GLN A 27 7.25 21.60 8.15
N THR A 28 7.47 22.87 7.73
CA THR A 28 6.58 23.58 6.79
C THR A 28 6.88 23.34 5.32
N ARG A 29 8.00 22.72 4.96
CA ARG A 29 8.50 22.64 3.58
C ARG A 29 8.16 21.36 2.83
N SER A 30 7.46 20.41 3.45
CA SER A 30 7.07 19.14 2.80
C SER A 30 5.65 18.76 3.16
N SER A 31 4.88 18.30 2.16
CA SER A 31 3.58 17.69 2.37
C SER A 31 3.72 16.32 3.05
N MET A 32 4.82 15.61 2.80
CA MET A 32 5.18 14.37 3.50
C MET A 32 5.95 14.71 4.77
N LYS A 33 5.33 14.43 5.90
CA LYS A 33 5.96 14.66 7.22
C LYS A 33 6.86 13.50 7.64
N TYR A 34 6.50 12.28 7.25
CA TYR A 34 7.30 11.10 7.50
C TYR A 34 8.55 11.08 6.62
N ASN A 35 9.69 10.83 7.24
CA ASN A 35 10.96 10.62 6.55
C ASN A 35 11.59 9.32 7.06
N PRO A 36 11.66 8.27 6.23
CA PRO A 36 12.16 6.95 6.66
C PRO A 36 13.61 6.95 7.10
N THR A 37 14.42 7.96 6.73
CA THR A 37 15.82 8.06 7.15
C THR A 37 16.02 8.67 8.54
N LYS A 38 14.96 9.19 9.15
CA LYS A 38 15.03 9.76 10.51
C LYS A 38 14.83 8.66 11.54
N ALA A 39 15.73 8.58 12.53
CA ALA A 39 15.66 7.55 13.57
C ALA A 39 14.36 7.63 14.39
N ASP A 40 13.86 8.85 14.64
CA ASP A 40 12.65 9.06 15.43
C ASP A 40 11.36 8.78 14.67
N ASN A 41 11.42 8.63 13.33
CA ASN A 41 10.30 8.21 12.53
C ASN A 41 10.34 6.70 12.35
N PHE A 42 9.22 6.02 12.54
CA PHE A 42 9.20 4.58 12.42
C PHE A 42 7.89 4.06 11.84
N ILE A 43 7.92 2.82 11.33
CA ILE A 43 6.75 2.12 10.83
C ILE A 43 6.00 1.52 12.00
N LEU A 44 4.72 1.86 12.11
CA LEU A 44 3.80 1.28 13.09
C LEU A 44 3.38 -0.13 12.70
N GLY A 45 3.38 -0.41 11.41
CA GLY A 45 2.89 -1.64 10.82
C GLY A 45 1.93 -1.38 9.69
N GLY A 46 1.07 -2.35 9.40
CA GLY A 46 0.09 -2.21 8.32
C GLY A 46 -0.84 -3.40 8.20
N VAL A 47 -1.68 -3.30 7.19
CA VAL A 47 -2.60 -4.36 6.78
C VAL A 47 -2.26 -4.77 5.34
N PHE A 48 -2.18 -6.08 5.14
CA PHE A 48 -1.79 -6.72 3.88
C PHE A 48 -2.84 -7.75 3.50
N ARG A 49 -3.15 -7.89 2.20
CA ARG A 49 -4.13 -8.85 1.73
C ARG A 49 -3.72 -9.43 0.39
N ARG A 50 -3.69 -10.74 0.28
CA ARG A 50 -3.33 -11.45 -0.96
C ARG A 50 -4.56 -11.75 -1.80
N GLU A 51 -4.40 -11.63 -3.11
CA GLU A 51 -5.34 -12.11 -4.10
C GLU A 51 -4.60 -12.96 -5.13
N PHE A 52 -5.24 -14.06 -5.52
CA PHE A 52 -4.80 -14.97 -6.58
C PHE A 52 -5.77 -14.83 -7.75
N PRO A 53 -5.47 -13.98 -8.76
CA PRO A 53 -6.43 -13.58 -9.78
C PRO A 53 -7.02 -14.75 -10.57
N LEU A 54 -6.20 -15.74 -10.94
CA LEU A 54 -6.67 -16.91 -11.66
C LEU A 54 -7.66 -17.76 -10.87
N GLN A 55 -7.49 -17.82 -9.55
CA GLN A 55 -8.34 -18.63 -8.67
C GLN A 55 -9.58 -17.85 -8.20
N GLY A 56 -9.65 -16.53 -8.47
CA GLY A 56 -10.65 -15.65 -7.89
C GLY A 56 -10.64 -15.66 -6.35
N ARG A 57 -9.53 -16.04 -5.74
CA ARG A 57 -9.39 -16.20 -4.30
C ARG A 57 -8.73 -14.98 -3.69
N ILE A 58 -9.38 -14.40 -2.69
CA ILE A 58 -8.83 -13.35 -1.84
C ILE A 58 -8.70 -13.92 -0.43
N GLU A 59 -7.52 -13.76 0.17
CA GLU A 59 -7.27 -14.23 1.54
C GLU A 59 -7.79 -13.22 2.58
N ALA A 60 -7.86 -13.65 3.84
CA ALA A 60 -8.10 -12.76 4.96
C ALA A 60 -6.95 -11.76 5.12
N SER A 61 -7.27 -10.57 5.57
CA SER A 61 -6.25 -9.54 5.81
C SER A 61 -5.27 -9.96 6.90
N ARG A 62 -3.97 -9.78 6.63
CA ARG A 62 -2.89 -9.96 7.60
C ARG A 62 -2.60 -8.63 8.27
N HIS A 63 -2.69 -8.59 9.59
CA HIS A 63 -2.38 -7.43 10.42
C HIS A 63 -1.01 -7.62 11.06
N ILE A 64 -0.07 -6.70 10.82
CA ILE A 64 1.29 -6.72 11.37
C ILE A 64 1.55 -5.37 12.02
N TRP A 65 1.78 -5.35 13.34
CA TRP A 65 1.88 -4.11 14.11
C TRP A 65 2.99 -4.14 15.15
N ASN A 66 3.71 -3.02 15.32
CA ASN A 66 4.85 -2.91 16.22
C ASN A 66 4.46 -2.99 17.71
N TRP A 67 3.28 -2.51 18.10
CA TRP A 67 2.85 -2.56 19.50
C TRP A 67 2.56 -3.97 20.02
N THR A 68 2.48 -4.96 19.14
CA THR A 68 2.37 -6.37 19.56
C THR A 68 3.70 -6.92 20.07
N LYS A 69 4.82 -6.35 19.63
CA LYS A 69 6.20 -6.79 19.96
C LYS A 69 7.08 -5.65 20.48
N ALA A 70 6.60 -4.40 20.47
CA ALA A 70 7.29 -3.19 20.88
C ALA A 70 8.66 -2.95 20.18
N ASP A 71 8.81 -3.47 18.95
CA ASP A 71 10.04 -3.38 18.18
C ASP A 71 9.74 -3.26 16.68
N GLU A 72 10.23 -2.17 16.07
CA GLU A 72 10.08 -1.93 14.64
C GLU A 72 10.82 -3.00 13.82
N LYS A 73 12.00 -3.44 14.26
CA LYS A 73 12.78 -4.48 13.56
C LYS A 73 12.00 -5.77 13.43
N ILE A 74 11.33 -6.22 14.49
CA ILE A 74 10.49 -7.43 14.46
C ILE A 74 9.32 -7.24 13.51
N THR A 75 8.70 -6.06 13.50
CA THR A 75 7.59 -5.73 12.60
C THR A 75 8.04 -5.76 11.14
N LEU A 76 9.17 -5.13 10.83
CA LEU A 76 9.75 -5.15 9.50
C LEU A 76 10.11 -6.57 9.05
N GLN A 77 10.67 -7.40 9.95
CA GLN A 77 10.95 -8.80 9.65
C GLN A 77 9.67 -9.57 9.29
N GLN A 78 8.58 -9.39 10.04
CA GLN A 78 7.30 -10.04 9.74
C GLN A 78 6.70 -9.59 8.42
N ILE A 79 6.86 -8.30 8.06
CA ILE A 79 6.42 -7.77 6.77
C ILE A 79 7.28 -8.37 5.66
N TYR A 80 8.59 -8.38 5.82
CA TYR A 80 9.54 -8.98 4.87
C TYR A 80 9.24 -10.46 4.62
N ASP A 81 9.03 -11.23 5.70
CA ASP A 81 8.69 -12.65 5.60
C ASP A 81 7.38 -12.87 4.84
N TYR A 82 6.37 -12.00 5.04
CA TYR A 82 5.11 -12.06 4.31
C TYR A 82 5.28 -11.86 2.79
N PHE A 83 6.12 -10.89 2.38
CA PHE A 83 6.42 -10.68 0.96
C PHE A 83 7.27 -11.83 0.37
N ASN A 84 8.27 -12.29 1.11
CA ASN A 84 9.09 -13.42 0.68
C ASN A 84 8.31 -14.73 0.54
N GLU A 85 7.33 -14.95 1.41
CA GLU A 85 6.42 -16.09 1.26
C GLU A 85 5.66 -16.03 -0.08
N SER A 86 5.18 -14.85 -0.49
CA SER A 86 4.54 -14.65 -1.79
C SER A 86 5.49 -14.94 -2.96
N TRP A 87 6.72 -14.42 -2.90
CA TRP A 87 7.72 -14.72 -3.92
C TRP A 87 8.03 -16.21 -4.04
N LYS A 88 8.25 -16.90 -2.91
CA LYS A 88 8.49 -18.35 -2.90
C LYS A 88 7.34 -19.15 -3.50
N LEU A 89 6.09 -18.79 -3.13
CA LEU A 89 4.90 -19.44 -3.68
C LEU A 89 4.77 -19.26 -5.21
N LEU A 90 5.24 -18.13 -5.73
CA LEU A 90 5.23 -17.85 -7.16
C LEU A 90 6.37 -18.57 -7.88
N GLU A 91 7.57 -18.59 -7.33
CA GLU A 91 8.75 -19.27 -7.89
C GLU A 91 8.58 -20.78 -7.94
N GLU A 92 7.97 -21.39 -6.92
CA GLU A 92 7.66 -22.81 -6.90
C GLU A 92 6.69 -23.25 -8.01
N LYS A 93 5.88 -22.33 -8.52
CA LYS A 93 4.87 -22.63 -9.54
C LYS A 93 5.36 -22.42 -10.97
N SER A 94 6.48 -21.79 -11.17
CA SER A 94 6.90 -21.36 -12.51
C SER A 94 8.40 -21.30 -12.70
N ASP A 95 8.85 -21.96 -13.79
CA ASP A 95 10.17 -21.72 -14.39
C ASP A 95 10.24 -20.39 -15.17
N LYS A 96 9.13 -19.66 -15.26
CA LYS A 96 9.00 -18.35 -15.91
C LYS A 96 8.98 -17.25 -14.87
N ASN A 97 9.31 -16.03 -15.28
CA ASN A 97 9.32 -14.86 -14.40
C ASN A 97 7.96 -14.67 -13.71
N PRO A 98 7.86 -14.92 -12.40
CA PRO A 98 6.64 -14.67 -11.65
C PRO A 98 6.39 -13.17 -11.48
N ASP A 99 5.12 -12.78 -11.33
CA ASP A 99 4.71 -11.40 -11.13
C ASP A 99 4.08 -11.21 -9.76
N LEU A 100 4.79 -10.53 -8.87
CA LEU A 100 4.20 -9.98 -7.66
C LEU A 100 3.76 -8.54 -7.93
N ILE A 101 2.46 -8.27 -7.76
CA ILE A 101 1.88 -6.94 -7.99
C ILE A 101 1.47 -6.35 -6.63
N LEU A 102 2.01 -5.17 -6.32
CA LEU A 102 1.65 -4.41 -5.13
C LEU A 102 0.61 -3.36 -5.51
N VAL A 103 -0.50 -3.32 -4.78
CA VAL A 103 -1.61 -2.41 -5.04
C VAL A 103 -1.96 -1.61 -3.78
N GLY A 104 -2.05 -0.30 -3.92
CA GLY A 104 -2.45 0.60 -2.83
C GLY A 104 -2.61 2.04 -3.30
N THR A 105 -2.75 2.96 -2.37
CA THR A 105 -2.93 4.40 -2.65
C THR A 105 -1.73 5.19 -2.15
N GLY A 106 -0.91 5.75 -3.05
CA GLY A 106 0.30 6.50 -2.71
C GLY A 106 1.50 5.61 -2.38
N ILE A 107 1.38 4.30 -2.58
CA ILE A 107 2.38 3.30 -2.17
C ILE A 107 3.70 3.42 -2.92
N SER A 108 3.68 3.88 -4.18
CA SER A 108 4.88 4.08 -4.99
C SER A 108 5.80 5.18 -4.44
N ARG A 109 5.21 6.15 -3.74
CA ARG A 109 5.92 7.33 -3.21
C ARG A 109 6.19 7.26 -1.72
N HIS A 110 5.48 6.39 -1.01
CA HIS A 110 5.54 6.33 0.45
C HIS A 110 5.81 4.92 0.96
N ASP A 111 4.87 4.01 0.86
CA ASP A 111 4.88 2.75 1.60
C ASP A 111 6.02 1.83 1.17
N VAL A 112 6.14 1.56 -0.13
CA VAL A 112 7.19 0.66 -0.64
C VAL A 112 8.59 1.22 -0.41
N PRO A 113 8.89 2.51 -0.73
CA PRO A 113 10.16 3.12 -0.37
C PRO A 113 10.44 3.14 1.13
N ALA A 114 9.42 3.36 1.97
CA ALA A 114 9.59 3.36 3.42
C ALA A 114 9.94 1.98 3.95
N LEU A 115 9.25 0.93 3.50
CA LEU A 115 9.56 -0.46 3.85
C LEU A 115 10.99 -0.81 3.45
N TYR A 116 11.41 -0.50 2.23
CA TYR A 116 12.77 -0.76 1.76
C TYR A 116 13.82 -0.05 2.63
N ILE A 117 13.72 1.28 2.77
CA ILE A 117 14.70 2.09 3.50
C ILE A 117 14.79 1.66 4.97
N ARG A 118 13.65 1.46 5.63
CA ARG A 118 13.64 1.03 7.05
C ARG A 118 14.21 -0.38 7.20
N SER A 119 13.93 -1.29 6.28
CA SER A 119 14.49 -2.64 6.30
C SER A 119 16.00 -2.64 6.13
N VAL A 120 16.55 -1.79 5.25
CA VAL A 120 18.01 -1.57 5.12
C VAL A 120 18.58 -1.05 6.44
N MET A 121 17.98 0.00 7.02
CA MET A 121 18.47 0.61 8.27
C MET A 121 18.46 -0.36 9.47
N HIS A 122 17.50 -1.29 9.49
CA HIS A 122 17.39 -2.30 10.56
C HIS A 122 18.12 -3.60 10.25
N HIS A 123 18.82 -3.69 9.11
CA HIS A 123 19.53 -4.90 8.68
C HIS A 123 18.63 -6.14 8.74
N ILE A 124 17.47 -6.05 8.09
CA ILE A 124 16.51 -7.16 8.01
C ILE A 124 17.07 -8.26 7.13
N ASP A 125 17.66 -7.87 5.98
CA ASP A 125 18.40 -8.75 5.08
C ASP A 125 19.43 -7.93 4.29
N GLY A 126 20.18 -8.54 3.37
CA GLY A 126 21.07 -7.85 2.44
C GLY A 126 20.30 -6.89 1.51
N GLU A 127 20.94 -5.80 1.08
CA GLU A 127 20.30 -4.79 0.24
C GLU A 127 19.74 -5.37 -1.05
N ASP A 128 20.45 -6.31 -1.70
CA ASP A 128 19.99 -6.98 -2.92
C ASP A 128 18.73 -7.81 -2.67
N ALA A 129 18.67 -8.56 -1.56
CA ALA A 129 17.50 -9.34 -1.18
C ALA A 129 16.28 -8.44 -0.89
N LEU A 130 16.51 -7.31 -0.21
CA LEU A 130 15.47 -6.32 0.06
C LEU A 130 14.98 -5.65 -1.24
N TYR A 131 15.90 -5.37 -2.17
CA TYR A 131 15.55 -4.83 -3.49
C TYR A 131 14.67 -5.83 -4.26
N GLU A 132 15.09 -7.09 -4.35
CA GLU A 132 14.32 -8.15 -5.00
C GLU A 132 12.93 -8.32 -4.39
N THR A 133 12.83 -8.22 -3.08
CA THR A 133 11.56 -8.40 -2.37
C THR A 133 10.59 -7.24 -2.59
N TYR A 134 11.05 -5.99 -2.43
CA TYR A 134 10.15 -4.83 -2.44
C TYR A 134 10.11 -4.08 -3.77
N LEU A 135 11.28 -3.83 -4.38
CA LEU A 135 11.39 -2.90 -5.51
C LEU A 135 11.30 -3.58 -6.87
N LYS A 136 11.55 -4.88 -6.94
CA LYS A 136 11.34 -5.70 -8.15
C LYS A 136 9.85 -5.96 -8.40
N SER A 137 9.01 -5.88 -7.39
CA SER A 137 7.56 -6.02 -7.51
C SER A 137 6.97 -4.97 -8.44
N LYS A 138 5.95 -5.35 -9.21
CA LYS A 138 5.19 -4.40 -10.04
C LYS A 138 4.27 -3.58 -9.15
N ILE A 139 4.38 -2.25 -9.20
CA ILE A 139 3.58 -1.35 -8.36
C ILE A 139 2.43 -0.76 -9.18
N VAL A 140 1.21 -0.99 -8.70
CA VAL A 140 -0.01 -0.36 -9.20
C VAL A 140 -0.49 0.64 -8.15
N ASP A 141 -0.06 1.88 -8.28
CA ASP A 141 -0.48 2.96 -7.40
C ASP A 141 -1.82 3.53 -7.87
N LEU A 142 -2.89 3.24 -7.14
CA LEU A 142 -4.24 3.68 -7.48
C LEU A 142 -4.38 5.20 -7.47
N SER A 143 -3.54 5.92 -6.73
CA SER A 143 -3.50 7.39 -6.76
C SER A 143 -3.16 7.93 -8.15
N ASP A 144 -2.29 7.25 -8.87
CA ASP A 144 -1.84 7.63 -10.21
C ASP A 144 -2.75 7.03 -11.29
N VAL A 145 -3.05 5.75 -11.19
CA VAL A 145 -3.95 5.05 -12.14
C VAL A 145 -5.35 5.69 -12.16
N GLY A 146 -5.80 6.23 -11.04
CA GLY A 146 -7.08 6.91 -10.93
C GLY A 146 -7.15 8.33 -11.54
N ILE A 147 -6.02 8.95 -11.91
CA ILE A 147 -5.98 10.33 -12.44
C ILE A 147 -6.95 10.54 -13.63
N PRO A 148 -7.01 9.65 -14.63
CA PRO A 148 -7.91 9.82 -15.78
C PRO A 148 -9.39 9.91 -15.43
N LEU A 149 -9.80 9.39 -14.28
CA LEU A 149 -11.20 9.47 -13.81
C LEU A 149 -11.65 10.92 -13.53
N PHE A 150 -10.71 11.86 -13.35
CA PHE A 150 -10.96 13.25 -12.97
C PHE A 150 -10.77 14.24 -14.13
N LYS A 151 -10.61 13.77 -15.36
CA LYS A 151 -10.31 14.62 -16.54
C LYS A 151 -11.28 15.77 -16.78
N ASN A 152 -12.54 15.62 -16.36
CA ASN A 152 -13.60 16.61 -16.58
C ASN A 152 -13.81 17.54 -15.37
N GLU A 153 -12.94 17.51 -14.37
CA GLU A 153 -13.08 18.37 -13.18
C GLU A 153 -12.11 19.56 -13.28
N PRO A 154 -12.58 20.74 -13.73
CA PRO A 154 -11.70 21.88 -14.03
C PRO A 154 -11.00 22.46 -12.80
N ARG A 155 -11.47 22.13 -11.59
CA ARG A 155 -10.88 22.60 -10.32
C ARG A 155 -9.87 21.64 -9.73
N ILE A 156 -9.74 20.42 -10.27
CA ILE A 156 -8.80 19.41 -9.80
C ILE A 156 -7.74 19.27 -10.86
N PHE A 157 -6.51 19.67 -10.53
CA PHE A 157 -5.39 19.47 -11.43
C PHE A 157 -5.25 17.99 -11.73
N PRO A 158 -5.40 17.55 -13.01
CA PRO A 158 -5.57 16.14 -13.33
C PRO A 158 -4.35 15.28 -12.96
N LEU A 159 -3.15 15.89 -12.92
CA LEU A 159 -1.90 15.20 -12.59
C LEU A 159 -1.64 15.04 -11.08
N TYR A 160 -2.54 15.52 -10.23
CA TYR A 160 -2.37 15.35 -8.79
C TYR A 160 -2.77 13.95 -8.35
N PRO A 161 -1.96 13.26 -7.54
CA PRO A 161 -2.31 11.94 -7.01
C PRO A 161 -3.65 11.98 -6.27
N LYS A 162 -4.46 10.96 -6.48
CA LYS A 162 -5.80 10.90 -5.88
C LYS A 162 -5.78 10.08 -4.59
N THR A 163 -6.47 10.57 -3.59
CA THR A 163 -6.62 9.85 -2.32
C THR A 163 -7.69 8.76 -2.45
N THR A 164 -7.63 7.75 -1.59
CA THR A 164 -8.65 6.69 -1.47
C THR A 164 -10.06 7.30 -1.39
N ASN A 165 -10.23 8.37 -0.60
CA ASN A 165 -11.50 9.09 -0.47
C ASN A 165 -12.01 9.68 -1.80
N ALA A 166 -11.12 10.30 -2.57
CA ALA A 166 -11.48 10.89 -3.85
C ALA A 166 -11.88 9.80 -4.86
N LEU A 167 -11.14 8.69 -4.87
CA LEU A 167 -11.40 7.55 -5.76
C LEU A 167 -12.71 6.84 -5.42
N THR A 168 -12.98 6.54 -4.15
CA THR A 168 -14.24 5.91 -3.74
C THR A 168 -15.44 6.78 -4.10
N ALA A 169 -15.38 8.09 -3.82
CA ALA A 169 -16.43 9.03 -4.19
C ALA A 169 -16.64 9.07 -5.71
N ARG A 170 -15.56 9.15 -6.50
CA ARG A 170 -15.61 9.21 -7.96
C ARG A 170 -16.19 7.95 -8.60
N LEU A 171 -15.89 6.79 -8.04
CA LEU A 171 -16.37 5.50 -8.51
C LEU A 171 -17.76 5.11 -7.98
N GLY A 172 -18.38 5.96 -7.16
CA GLY A 172 -19.68 5.70 -6.53
C GLY A 172 -19.65 4.53 -5.55
N LEU A 173 -18.49 4.28 -4.92
CA LEU A 173 -18.33 3.21 -3.96
C LEU A 173 -18.70 3.69 -2.54
N GLN A 174 -19.42 2.84 -1.80
CA GLN A 174 -19.70 3.12 -0.39
C GLN A 174 -18.46 2.81 0.45
N ARG A 175 -18.04 3.78 1.26
CA ARG A 175 -16.97 3.59 2.25
C ARG A 175 -17.46 2.85 3.48
N GLN A 176 -16.57 2.09 4.07
CA GLN A 176 -16.85 1.33 5.29
C GLN A 176 -16.40 2.04 6.57
N GLY A 177 -15.67 3.16 6.49
CA GLY A 177 -15.11 3.83 7.66
C GLY A 177 -15.15 5.36 7.60
N PRO A 178 -14.85 6.03 8.72
CA PRO A 178 -14.81 7.47 8.81
C PRO A 178 -13.70 8.05 7.92
N LYS A 179 -13.95 9.25 7.41
CA LYS A 179 -13.01 9.98 6.58
C LYS A 179 -11.97 10.71 7.45
N GLU A 180 -10.92 10.00 7.83
CA GLU A 180 -9.84 10.62 8.60
C GLU A 180 -8.54 10.74 7.78
N SER A 181 -7.72 11.74 8.11
CA SER A 181 -6.40 11.90 7.50
C SER A 181 -5.40 10.95 8.17
N GLY A 182 -4.36 10.48 7.45
CA GLY A 182 -3.28 9.69 8.05
C GLY A 182 -2.60 10.33 9.26
N LYS A 183 -2.77 11.65 9.45
CA LYS A 183 -2.24 12.37 10.63
C LYS A 183 -2.97 12.02 11.93
N SER A 184 -4.23 11.58 11.87
CA SER A 184 -4.96 11.14 13.07
C SER A 184 -4.35 9.89 13.70
N VAL A 185 -3.64 9.08 12.90
CA VAL A 185 -2.95 7.88 13.40
C VAL A 185 -1.89 8.20 14.44
N TRP A 186 -1.21 9.33 14.32
CA TRP A 186 -0.19 9.72 15.31
C TRP A 186 -0.79 10.01 16.67
N ASP A 187 -1.92 10.69 16.71
CA ASP A 187 -2.64 11.02 17.95
C ASP A 187 -3.27 9.76 18.55
N LEU A 188 -3.84 8.89 17.72
CA LEU A 188 -4.37 7.60 18.14
C LEU A 188 -3.26 6.72 18.75
N TYR A 189 -2.08 6.71 18.14
CA TYR A 189 -0.94 5.94 18.65
C TYR A 189 -0.47 6.46 20.02
N GLU A 190 -0.33 7.78 20.19
CA GLU A 190 0.03 8.40 21.47
C GLU A 190 -1.01 8.12 22.57
N GLN A 191 -2.28 8.08 22.20
CA GLN A 191 -3.40 7.74 23.09
C GLN A 191 -3.55 6.23 23.29
N ARG A 192 -2.69 5.40 22.68
CA ARG A 192 -2.74 3.93 22.71
C ARG A 192 -4.07 3.34 22.18
N GLN A 193 -4.74 4.05 21.30
CA GLN A 193 -5.96 3.59 20.63
C GLN A 193 -5.63 2.68 19.44
N PHE A 194 -4.94 1.58 19.72
CA PHE A 194 -4.39 0.69 18.69
C PHE A 194 -5.47 -0.01 17.85
N ASP A 195 -6.61 -0.36 18.47
CA ASP A 195 -7.71 -0.99 17.73
C ASP A 195 -8.34 0.00 16.74
N ALA A 196 -8.46 1.28 17.07
CA ALA A 196 -8.92 2.29 16.15
C ALA A 196 -7.99 2.44 14.92
N ILE A 197 -6.66 2.31 15.10
CA ILE A 197 -5.71 2.30 14.01
C ILE A 197 -5.91 1.06 13.12
N LYS A 198 -6.02 -0.13 13.72
CA LYS A 198 -6.26 -1.38 12.99
C LYS A 198 -7.53 -1.33 12.15
N ASP A 199 -8.64 -0.92 12.76
CA ASP A 199 -9.96 -0.87 12.11
C ASP A 199 -9.95 0.12 10.95
N ARG A 200 -9.30 1.29 11.15
CA ARG A 200 -9.13 2.29 10.12
C ARG A 200 -8.36 1.73 8.92
N THR A 201 -7.17 1.16 9.16
CA THR A 201 -6.29 0.65 8.11
C THR A 201 -6.92 -0.57 7.40
N ALA A 202 -7.60 -1.45 8.15
CA ALA A 202 -8.36 -2.55 7.56
C ALA A 202 -9.50 -2.06 6.65
N SER A 203 -10.23 -1.02 7.08
CA SER A 203 -11.26 -0.38 6.25
C SER A 203 -10.67 0.24 4.98
N GLU A 204 -9.46 0.80 5.05
CA GLU A 204 -8.77 1.36 3.87
C GLU A 204 -8.37 0.27 2.88
N ILE A 205 -7.90 -0.89 3.34
CA ILE A 205 -7.65 -2.06 2.48
C ILE A 205 -8.91 -2.53 1.77
N GLU A 206 -10.05 -2.60 2.45
CA GLU A 206 -11.32 -2.95 1.80
C GLU A 206 -11.69 -1.95 0.69
N ASP A 207 -11.48 -0.66 0.92
CA ASP A 207 -11.71 0.38 -0.09
C ASP A 207 -10.72 0.25 -1.26
N ILE A 208 -9.44 -0.01 -1.00
CA ILE A 208 -8.39 -0.22 -2.02
C ILE A 208 -8.76 -1.41 -2.93
N VAL A 209 -9.15 -2.54 -2.36
CA VAL A 209 -9.60 -3.72 -3.12
C VAL A 209 -10.79 -3.38 -4.03
N LYS A 210 -11.82 -2.71 -3.50
CA LYS A 210 -13.00 -2.31 -4.28
C LYS A 210 -12.65 -1.34 -5.40
N ILE A 211 -11.77 -0.37 -5.15
CA ILE A 211 -11.28 0.59 -6.15
C ILE A 211 -10.56 -0.15 -7.27
N ALA A 212 -9.61 -1.02 -6.93
CA ALA A 212 -8.83 -1.79 -7.89
C ALA A 212 -9.75 -2.63 -8.79
N HIS A 213 -10.65 -3.42 -8.20
CA HIS A 213 -11.59 -4.24 -8.96
C HIS A 213 -12.52 -3.40 -9.83
N ARG A 214 -12.96 -2.24 -9.34
CA ARG A 214 -13.82 -1.34 -10.15
C ARG A 214 -13.06 -0.76 -11.33
N ILE A 215 -11.84 -0.32 -11.16
CA ILE A 215 -10.98 0.20 -12.25
C ILE A 215 -10.71 -0.91 -13.27
N ILE A 216 -10.33 -2.11 -12.84
CA ILE A 216 -10.10 -3.25 -13.71
C ILE A 216 -11.37 -3.56 -14.53
N SER A 217 -12.53 -3.62 -13.88
CA SER A 217 -13.81 -3.84 -14.56
C SER A 217 -14.11 -2.77 -15.62
N MET A 218 -13.79 -1.50 -15.33
CA MET A 218 -13.98 -0.41 -16.30
C MET A 218 -13.04 -0.53 -17.49
N ILE A 219 -11.80 -0.95 -17.27
CA ILE A 219 -10.81 -1.18 -18.34
C ILE A 219 -11.29 -2.32 -19.25
N VAL A 220 -11.64 -3.46 -18.67
CA VAL A 220 -12.08 -4.66 -19.41
C VAL A 220 -13.37 -4.40 -20.20
N THR A 221 -14.29 -3.59 -19.66
CA THR A 221 -15.56 -3.25 -20.32
C THR A 221 -15.45 -2.04 -21.27
N GLY A 222 -14.25 -1.49 -21.50
CA GLY A 222 -14.04 -0.32 -22.35
C GLY A 222 -14.65 0.98 -21.82
N LYS A 223 -15.09 1.01 -20.56
CA LYS A 223 -15.64 2.22 -19.90
C LYS A 223 -14.55 3.13 -19.30
N PHE A 224 -13.34 2.65 -19.22
CA PHE A 224 -12.18 3.43 -18.77
C PHE A 224 -11.56 4.11 -19.99
N GLN A 225 -11.79 5.41 -20.14
CA GLN A 225 -11.17 6.19 -21.21
C GLN A 225 -9.85 6.76 -20.71
N TRP A 226 -8.76 6.25 -21.25
CA TRP A 226 -7.45 6.87 -21.10
C TRP A 226 -7.48 8.27 -21.74
N LEU A 227 -6.73 9.20 -21.18
CA LEU A 227 -6.42 10.47 -21.85
C LEU A 227 -5.58 10.12 -23.10
N VAL A 228 -6.20 10.09 -24.26
CA VAL A 228 -5.52 10.12 -25.56
C VAL A 228 -5.42 11.56 -26.00
#